data_f07fde6f7e4e6feb035667a11dc62ea0
#
_entry.id   f07fde6f7e4e6feb035667a11dc62ea0
#
_cell.length_a   1.000
_cell.length_b   1.000
_cell.length_c   1.000
_cell.angle_alpha   90.00
_cell.angle_beta   90.00
_cell.angle_gamma   90.00
#
_symmetry.space_group_name_H-M   'P 1'
#
loop_
_entity.id
_entity.type
_entity.pdbx_description
1 polymer ?
#
loop_
_entity_poly.entity_id
_entity_poly.type
_entity_poly.pdbx_seq_one_letter_code
_entity_poly.pdbx_strand_id
1 'polypeptide(L)'
;MKWIKFFIIIIFSSLLFSCATTRSEMRMRPVEQESIIDGGKEIVKQENDGVKVVASYDGRFEQYAVFDVEVFNNTDLPLTVSPKDFTFLPMDKNRQNLRSRDGQNILGYQGIEPTEKINYIQHEMGRQDAKIKRARIVNTVLIVGGIFALIASAGRHSEGAWRTAQVAETVVQVAQVKRIIDHTNYYSRMDALNRAGQVWSQENFRTTTLAPHTSMRGGVFLETNSRAKFAELKYLYSLEKEPFGFMFEQWFQNR
;
A
#
# COMPACT_ATOMS: atom_id res chain seq x y z
N MET A 1 -47.78 22.77 9.19
CA MET A 1 -47.27 21.55 9.87
C MET A 1 -47.13 20.30 9.01
N LYS A 2 -48.02 20.02 8.02
CA LYS A 2 -47.92 18.81 7.16
C LYS A 2 -46.68 18.80 6.24
N TRP A 3 -46.27 19.95 5.71
CA TRP A 3 -45.14 20.10 4.79
C TRP A 3 -43.77 19.88 5.47
N ILE A 4 -43.62 20.25 6.73
CA ILE A 4 -42.39 20.04 7.49
C ILE A 4 -42.14 18.55 7.74
N LYS A 5 -43.20 17.78 8.03
CA LYS A 5 -43.11 16.32 8.19
C LYS A 5 -42.69 15.63 6.89
N PHE A 6 -43.15 16.11 5.74
CA PHE A 6 -42.79 15.57 4.44
C PHE A 6 -41.33 15.84 4.08
N PHE A 7 -40.81 17.03 4.41
CA PHE A 7 -39.41 17.38 4.23
C PHE A 7 -38.46 16.55 5.13
N ILE A 8 -38.86 16.30 6.37
CA ILE A 8 -38.08 15.44 7.31
C ILE A 8 -38.01 14.01 6.80
N ILE A 9 -39.08 13.45 6.24
CA ILE A 9 -39.10 12.09 5.68
C ILE A 9 -38.18 11.98 4.47
N ILE A 10 -38.15 12.99 3.58
CA ILE A 10 -37.26 13.02 2.41
C ILE A 10 -35.77 13.10 2.84
N ILE A 11 -35.44 13.91 3.83
CA ILE A 11 -34.08 14.02 4.38
C ILE A 11 -33.65 12.70 5.05
N PHE A 12 -34.56 12.06 5.78
CA PHE A 12 -34.26 10.77 6.43
C PHE A 12 -34.11 9.61 5.42
N SER A 13 -34.87 9.65 4.33
CA SER A 13 -34.78 8.68 3.24
C SER A 13 -33.45 8.81 2.46
N SER A 14 -32.91 10.02 2.31
CA SER A 14 -31.64 10.22 1.60
C SER A 14 -30.40 9.75 2.42
N LEU A 15 -30.52 9.66 3.76
CA LEU A 15 -29.47 9.13 4.62
C LEU A 15 -29.33 7.59 4.57
N LEU A 16 -30.33 6.88 4.01
CA LEU A 16 -30.31 5.42 3.89
C LEU A 16 -29.58 4.91 2.63
N PHE A 17 -29.21 5.78 1.69
CA PHE A 17 -28.30 5.43 0.61
C PHE A 17 -26.84 5.43 1.07
N SER A 18 -26.54 4.65 2.10
CA SER A 18 -25.17 4.27 2.42
C SER A 18 -24.67 3.38 1.27
N CYS A 19 -23.85 3.93 0.38
CA CYS A 19 -23.11 3.14 -0.60
C CYS A 19 -22.23 2.15 0.19
N ALA A 20 -22.67 0.92 0.31
CA ALA A 20 -21.80 -0.18 0.69
C ALA A 20 -20.74 -0.30 -0.40
N THR A 21 -19.54 0.20 -0.14
CA THR A 21 -18.38 -0.02 -0.99
C THR A 21 -18.07 -1.52 -0.95
N THR A 22 -18.53 -2.23 -1.96
CA THR A 22 -18.19 -3.66 -2.16
C THR A 22 -16.68 -3.75 -2.34
N ARG A 23 -16.02 -4.31 -1.34
CA ARG A 23 -14.57 -4.49 -1.38
C ARG A 23 -14.28 -5.73 -2.24
N SER A 24 -13.76 -5.51 -3.44
CA SER A 24 -13.34 -6.58 -4.32
C SER A 24 -11.99 -7.15 -3.85
N GLU A 25 -11.98 -8.43 -3.50
CA GLU A 25 -10.78 -9.14 -3.07
C GLU A 25 -10.20 -9.93 -4.24
N MET A 26 -8.91 -9.72 -4.53
CA MET A 26 -8.18 -10.49 -5.54
C MET A 26 -7.86 -11.87 -4.99
N ARG A 27 -8.11 -12.89 -5.79
CA ARG A 27 -7.79 -14.29 -5.52
C ARG A 27 -6.97 -14.85 -6.66
N MET A 28 -6.09 -15.80 -6.32
CA MET A 28 -5.31 -16.56 -7.30
C MET A 28 -5.29 -18.03 -6.91
N ARG A 29 -5.28 -18.89 -7.91
CA ARG A 29 -5.03 -20.33 -7.76
C ARG A 29 -4.07 -20.82 -8.83
N PRO A 30 -3.25 -21.81 -8.51
CA PRO A 30 -2.39 -22.43 -9.52
C PRO A 30 -3.21 -23.17 -10.58
N VAL A 31 -2.71 -23.15 -11.81
CA VAL A 31 -3.27 -23.87 -12.94
C VAL A 31 -2.14 -24.53 -13.73
N GLU A 32 -2.41 -25.68 -14.40
CA GLU A 32 -1.46 -26.40 -15.24
C GLU A 32 -0.31 -27.11 -14.52
N GLN A 33 -0.32 -27.12 -13.23
CA GLN A 33 0.70 -27.79 -12.42
C GLN A 33 0.05 -28.49 -11.24
N GLU A 34 0.70 -29.53 -10.74
CA GLU A 34 0.25 -30.19 -9.52
C GLU A 34 0.36 -29.24 -8.34
N SER A 35 -0.70 -29.14 -7.56
CA SER A 35 -0.73 -28.38 -6.32
C SER A 35 -1.16 -29.27 -5.16
N ILE A 36 -0.65 -28.93 -3.98
CA ILE A 36 -1.02 -29.57 -2.72
C ILE A 36 -1.76 -28.53 -1.88
N ILE A 37 -2.86 -28.91 -1.24
CA ILE A 37 -3.56 -28.02 -0.30
C ILE A 37 -2.99 -28.25 1.10
N ASP A 38 -2.42 -27.21 1.67
CA ASP A 38 -1.95 -27.17 3.05
C ASP A 38 -2.40 -25.89 3.75
N GLY A 39 -3.00 -26.01 4.93
CA GLY A 39 -3.52 -24.86 5.68
C GLY A 39 -4.52 -23.99 4.89
N GLY A 40 -5.23 -24.57 3.91
CA GLY A 40 -6.18 -23.85 3.04
C GLY A 40 -5.53 -23.04 1.92
N LYS A 41 -4.22 -23.17 1.71
CA LYS A 41 -3.48 -22.58 0.60
C LYS A 41 -3.10 -23.65 -0.42
N GLU A 42 -3.18 -23.33 -1.71
CA GLU A 42 -2.70 -24.18 -2.78
C GLU A 42 -1.21 -23.88 -3.01
N ILE A 43 -0.39 -24.91 -2.78
CA ILE A 43 1.07 -24.84 -2.83
C ILE A 43 1.54 -25.55 -4.08
N VAL A 44 2.42 -24.89 -4.82
CA VAL A 44 3.10 -25.43 -5.99
C VAL A 44 4.59 -25.55 -5.74
N LYS A 45 5.24 -26.51 -6.40
CA LYS A 45 6.68 -26.75 -6.28
C LYS A 45 7.29 -27.11 -7.62
N GLN A 46 8.51 -26.66 -7.83
CA GLN A 46 9.37 -27.11 -8.92
C GLN A 46 10.78 -27.31 -8.38
N GLU A 47 11.52 -28.24 -8.99
CA GLU A 47 12.91 -28.50 -8.64
C GLU A 47 13.73 -28.71 -9.93
N ASN A 48 14.84 -28.00 -10.02
CA ASN A 48 15.79 -28.12 -11.14
C ASN A 48 17.21 -27.84 -10.63
N ASP A 49 18.18 -28.62 -11.08
CA ASP A 49 19.63 -28.47 -10.82
C ASP A 49 19.96 -28.28 -9.30
N GLY A 50 19.25 -29.00 -8.44
CA GLY A 50 19.47 -28.92 -6.99
C GLY A 50 18.89 -27.67 -6.32
N VAL A 51 18.18 -26.82 -7.06
CA VAL A 51 17.38 -25.74 -6.51
C VAL A 51 15.91 -26.16 -6.53
N LYS A 52 15.23 -26.03 -5.38
CA LYS A 52 13.79 -26.27 -5.28
C LYS A 52 13.09 -24.99 -4.85
N VAL A 53 12.00 -24.67 -5.53
CA VAL A 53 11.15 -23.50 -5.23
C VAL A 53 9.77 -24.00 -4.91
N VAL A 54 9.23 -23.50 -3.79
CA VAL A 54 7.87 -23.74 -3.34
C VAL A 54 7.18 -22.38 -3.28
N ALA A 55 5.99 -22.26 -3.81
CA ALA A 55 5.25 -21.00 -3.83
C ALA A 55 3.76 -21.20 -3.57
N SER A 56 3.14 -20.27 -2.85
CA SER A 56 1.70 -20.18 -2.68
C SER A 56 1.24 -18.72 -2.67
N TYR A 57 0.05 -18.44 -3.19
CA TYR A 57 -0.54 -17.13 -3.10
C TYR A 57 -1.06 -16.88 -1.68
N ASP A 58 -0.58 -15.82 -1.03
CA ASP A 58 -0.92 -15.47 0.35
C ASP A 58 -1.95 -14.34 0.48
N GLY A 59 -2.22 -13.64 -0.61
CA GLY A 59 -3.18 -12.55 -0.61
C GLY A 59 -2.69 -11.30 -1.32
N ARG A 60 -3.37 -10.19 -1.04
CA ARG A 60 -3.05 -8.88 -1.62
C ARG A 60 -2.75 -7.86 -0.52
N PHE A 61 -1.68 -7.13 -0.70
CA PHE A 61 -1.36 -5.95 0.10
C PHE A 61 -1.22 -4.73 -0.81
N GLU A 62 -2.09 -3.73 -0.65
CA GLU A 62 -2.18 -2.55 -1.52
C GLU A 62 -2.33 -2.96 -3.01
N GLN A 63 -1.36 -2.58 -3.87
CA GLN A 63 -1.30 -2.96 -5.29
C GLN A 63 -0.50 -4.25 -5.55
N TYR A 64 0.02 -4.90 -4.50
CA TYR A 64 0.90 -6.06 -4.63
C TYR A 64 0.15 -7.36 -4.38
N ALA A 65 0.39 -8.39 -5.21
CA ALA A 65 0.19 -9.77 -4.81
C ALA A 65 1.32 -10.18 -3.88
N VAL A 66 0.99 -10.90 -2.84
CA VAL A 66 1.96 -11.48 -1.91
C VAL A 66 1.99 -12.97 -2.15
N PHE A 67 3.17 -13.49 -2.44
CA PHE A 67 3.43 -14.93 -2.53
C PHE A 67 4.32 -15.34 -1.38
N ASP A 68 3.90 -16.35 -0.64
CA ASP A 68 4.74 -17.04 0.33
C ASP A 68 5.62 -18.02 -0.44
N VAL A 69 6.92 -17.74 -0.46
CA VAL A 69 7.88 -18.48 -1.25
C VAL A 69 8.97 -19.06 -0.36
N GLU A 70 9.35 -20.29 -0.64
CA GLU A 70 10.53 -20.93 -0.05
C GLU A 70 11.47 -21.44 -1.14
N VAL A 71 12.72 -21.00 -1.08
CA VAL A 71 13.79 -21.44 -1.98
C VAL A 71 14.76 -22.32 -1.19
N PHE A 72 14.97 -23.53 -1.67
CA PHE A 72 15.91 -24.51 -1.11
C PHE A 72 17.15 -24.59 -2.00
N ASN A 73 18.30 -24.42 -1.41
CA ASN A 73 19.59 -24.66 -2.03
C ASN A 73 20.07 -26.07 -1.68
N ASN A 74 19.70 -27.06 -2.50
CA ASN A 74 20.18 -28.44 -2.32
C ASN A 74 21.51 -28.72 -3.06
N THR A 75 22.23 -27.65 -3.48
CA THR A 75 23.55 -27.75 -4.10
C THR A 75 24.65 -27.67 -3.07
N ASP A 76 25.88 -28.04 -3.48
CA ASP A 76 27.09 -27.91 -2.67
C ASP A 76 27.72 -26.50 -2.71
N LEU A 77 27.12 -25.56 -3.46
CA LEU A 77 27.61 -24.19 -3.61
C LEU A 77 26.67 -23.18 -2.97
N PRO A 78 27.17 -22.05 -2.46
CA PRO A 78 26.33 -20.98 -1.98
C PRO A 78 25.45 -20.41 -3.11
N LEU A 79 24.19 -20.13 -2.83
CA LEU A 79 23.21 -19.56 -3.77
C LEU A 79 22.73 -18.19 -3.26
N THR A 80 22.96 -17.13 -4.02
CA THR A 80 22.37 -15.83 -3.72
C THR A 80 20.95 -15.78 -4.28
N VAL A 81 20.00 -15.38 -3.43
CA VAL A 81 18.57 -15.27 -3.75
C VAL A 81 18.09 -13.86 -3.42
N SER A 82 17.18 -13.33 -4.24
CA SER A 82 16.65 -11.97 -4.07
C SER A 82 15.16 -11.93 -4.43
N PRO A 83 14.36 -11.07 -3.79
CA PRO A 83 13.00 -10.80 -4.26
C PRO A 83 12.98 -10.36 -5.74
N LYS A 84 14.01 -9.68 -6.21
CA LYS A 84 14.13 -9.18 -7.59
C LYS A 84 14.32 -10.28 -8.63
N ASP A 85 14.68 -11.48 -8.20
CA ASP A 85 14.77 -12.67 -9.06
C ASP A 85 13.40 -13.24 -9.41
N PHE A 86 12.36 -12.81 -8.67
CA PHE A 86 10.97 -13.13 -8.96
C PHE A 86 10.35 -12.09 -9.88
N THR A 87 9.63 -12.56 -10.89
CA THR A 87 8.90 -11.71 -11.85
C THR A 87 7.47 -12.20 -11.98
N PHE A 88 6.51 -11.28 -11.92
CA PHE A 88 5.10 -11.53 -12.15
C PHE A 88 4.72 -11.06 -13.55
N LEU A 89 4.43 -11.99 -14.45
CA LEU A 89 4.08 -11.73 -15.85
C LEU A 89 2.58 -11.80 -16.04
N PRO A 90 1.87 -10.65 -16.15
CA PRO A 90 0.42 -10.64 -16.29
C PRO A 90 0.01 -10.99 -17.72
N MET A 91 -1.00 -11.86 -17.87
CA MET A 91 -1.50 -12.36 -19.14
C MET A 91 -3.03 -12.17 -19.26
N ASP A 92 -3.50 -12.09 -20.50
CA ASP A 92 -4.92 -12.04 -20.83
C ASP A 92 -5.58 -13.44 -20.76
N LYS A 93 -6.86 -13.51 -21.18
CA LYS A 93 -7.62 -14.77 -21.24
C LYS A 93 -7.06 -15.78 -22.26
N ASN A 94 -6.29 -15.33 -23.23
CA ASN A 94 -5.64 -16.17 -24.26
C ASN A 94 -4.18 -16.48 -23.88
N ARG A 95 -3.75 -16.13 -22.64
CA ARG A 95 -2.37 -16.31 -22.13
C ARG A 95 -1.32 -15.54 -22.91
N GLN A 96 -1.72 -14.45 -23.53
CA GLN A 96 -0.81 -13.51 -24.13
C GLN A 96 -0.44 -12.43 -23.11
N ASN A 97 0.82 -12.01 -23.13
CA ASN A 97 1.31 -10.96 -22.26
C ASN A 97 0.46 -9.70 -22.44
N LEU A 98 0.03 -9.11 -21.34
CA LEU A 98 -0.70 -7.86 -21.40
C LEU A 98 0.18 -6.77 -22.00
N ARG A 99 -0.48 -5.84 -22.71
CA ARG A 99 0.17 -4.65 -23.25
C ARG A 99 -0.06 -3.46 -22.31
N SER A 100 0.96 -2.64 -22.22
CA SER A 100 0.87 -1.36 -21.53
C SER A 100 0.01 -0.36 -22.36
N ARG A 101 -0.23 0.84 -21.85
CA ARG A 101 -1.07 1.85 -22.54
C ARG A 101 -0.48 2.31 -23.87
N ASP A 102 0.82 2.27 -24.02
CA ASP A 102 1.60 2.61 -25.22
C ASP A 102 1.75 1.43 -26.20
N GLY A 103 1.07 0.32 -25.94
CA GLY A 103 1.00 -0.83 -26.83
C GLY A 103 2.18 -1.82 -26.72
N GLN A 104 3.16 -1.53 -25.87
CA GLN A 104 4.29 -2.43 -25.63
C GLN A 104 3.89 -3.60 -24.75
N ASN A 105 4.50 -4.78 -24.98
CA ASN A 105 4.30 -5.93 -24.11
C ASN A 105 4.87 -5.64 -22.71
N ILE A 106 4.11 -5.99 -21.68
CA ILE A 106 4.59 -5.94 -20.31
C ILE A 106 5.54 -7.13 -20.12
N LEU A 107 6.80 -6.83 -19.80
CA LEU A 107 7.84 -7.85 -19.60
C LEU A 107 7.77 -8.52 -18.23
N GLY A 108 6.87 -8.04 -17.37
CA GLY A 108 6.67 -8.51 -16.01
C GLY A 108 7.03 -7.46 -14.96
N TYR A 109 6.53 -7.68 -13.75
CA TYR A 109 6.81 -6.84 -12.58
C TYR A 109 7.76 -7.59 -11.65
N GLN A 110 8.93 -7.02 -11.40
CA GLN A 110 9.91 -7.63 -10.49
C GLN A 110 9.46 -7.53 -9.03
N GLY A 111 9.91 -8.51 -8.24
CA GLY A 111 9.70 -8.50 -6.80
C GLY A 111 10.40 -7.32 -6.13
N ILE A 112 9.78 -6.82 -5.08
CA ILE A 112 10.22 -5.64 -4.35
C ILE A 112 11.13 -6.05 -3.19
N GLU A 113 12.28 -5.40 -3.07
CA GLU A 113 13.13 -5.55 -1.89
C GLU A 113 12.51 -4.84 -0.68
N PRO A 114 12.10 -5.56 0.38
CA PRO A 114 11.43 -4.96 1.54
C PRO A 114 12.23 -3.84 2.20
N THR A 115 13.55 -3.95 2.23
CA THR A 115 14.44 -2.95 2.82
C THR A 115 14.30 -1.58 2.13
N GLU A 116 14.13 -1.55 0.81
CA GLU A 116 13.91 -0.31 0.07
C GLU A 116 12.59 0.36 0.48
N LYS A 117 11.54 -0.43 0.70
CA LYS A 117 10.23 0.07 1.16
C LYS A 117 10.28 0.56 2.60
N ILE A 118 10.95 -0.15 3.49
CA ILE A 118 11.15 0.27 4.88
C ILE A 118 11.86 1.62 4.92
N ASN A 119 12.96 1.78 4.18
CA ASN A 119 13.69 3.03 4.10
C ASN A 119 12.83 4.18 3.56
N TYR A 120 12.03 3.92 2.51
CA TYR A 120 11.10 4.90 1.98
C TYR A 120 10.05 5.33 3.03
N ILE A 121 9.45 4.36 3.75
CA ILE A 121 8.46 4.63 4.80
C ILE A 121 9.08 5.47 5.92
N GLN A 122 10.26 5.11 6.40
CA GLN A 122 10.97 5.86 7.44
C GLN A 122 11.26 7.31 6.99
N HIS A 123 11.71 7.49 5.76
CA HIS A 123 11.94 8.81 5.19
C HIS A 123 10.63 9.62 5.10
N GLU A 124 9.53 8.99 4.66
CA GLU A 124 8.23 9.67 4.56
C GLU A 124 7.66 10.01 5.96
N MET A 125 7.86 9.17 6.97
CA MET A 125 7.51 9.47 8.36
C MET A 125 8.28 10.72 8.85
N GLY A 126 9.58 10.80 8.58
CA GLY A 126 10.38 11.98 8.91
C GLY A 126 9.91 13.25 8.19
N ARG A 127 9.44 13.13 6.93
CA ARG A 127 8.84 14.26 6.20
C ARG A 127 7.51 14.70 6.82
N GLN A 128 6.66 13.78 7.25
CA GLN A 128 5.40 14.13 7.92
C GLN A 128 5.67 14.81 9.28
N ASP A 129 6.64 14.34 10.05
CA ASP A 129 7.08 14.99 11.29
C ASP A 129 7.58 16.41 11.05
N ALA A 130 8.37 16.63 10.02
CA ALA A 130 8.85 17.96 9.67
C ALA A 130 7.70 18.90 9.25
N LYS A 131 6.70 18.37 8.49
CA LYS A 131 5.52 19.15 8.09
C LYS A 131 4.69 19.58 9.29
N ILE A 132 4.38 18.67 10.23
CA ILE A 132 3.56 19.02 11.41
C ILE A 132 4.28 19.97 12.33
N LYS A 133 5.61 19.85 12.50
CA LYS A 133 6.41 20.81 13.26
C LYS A 133 6.32 22.22 12.67
N ARG A 134 6.48 22.36 11.34
CA ARG A 134 6.33 23.64 10.64
C ARG A 134 4.91 24.19 10.77
N ALA A 135 3.89 23.37 10.54
CA ALA A 135 2.49 23.77 10.68
C ALA A 135 2.18 24.25 12.12
N ARG A 136 2.73 23.59 13.13
CA ARG A 136 2.57 24.00 14.53
C ARG A 136 3.18 25.39 14.77
N ILE A 137 4.37 25.66 14.27
CA ILE A 137 5.01 26.97 14.41
C ILE A 137 4.16 28.06 13.74
N VAL A 138 3.75 27.87 12.48
CA VAL A 138 2.92 28.83 11.74
C VAL A 138 1.59 29.08 12.45
N ASN A 139 0.89 28.03 12.86
CA ASN A 139 -0.39 28.16 13.56
C ASN A 139 -0.23 28.88 14.91
N THR A 140 0.86 28.62 15.64
CA THR A 140 1.15 29.32 16.90
C THR A 140 1.39 30.82 16.64
N VAL A 141 2.18 31.18 15.63
CA VAL A 141 2.45 32.58 15.27
C VAL A 141 1.14 33.29 14.89
N LEU A 142 0.25 32.66 14.12
CA LEU A 142 -1.03 33.23 13.72
C LEU A 142 -1.97 33.43 14.93
N ILE A 143 -2.05 32.47 15.85
CA ILE A 143 -2.88 32.57 17.05
C ILE A 143 -2.34 33.66 17.96
N VAL A 144 -1.06 33.67 18.27
CA VAL A 144 -0.45 34.69 19.16
C VAL A 144 -0.54 36.06 18.52
N GLY A 145 -0.23 36.21 17.23
CA GLY A 145 -0.36 37.50 16.52
C GLY A 145 -1.81 38.01 16.49
N GLY A 146 -2.77 37.12 16.25
CA GLY A 146 -4.20 37.47 16.31
C GLY A 146 -4.65 37.93 17.72
N ILE A 147 -4.21 37.25 18.77
CA ILE A 147 -4.51 37.65 20.16
C ILE A 147 -3.91 39.00 20.46
N PHE A 148 -2.65 39.29 20.08
CA PHE A 148 -2.04 40.62 20.26
C PHE A 148 -2.82 41.70 19.52
N ALA A 149 -3.30 41.47 18.30
CA ALA A 149 -4.10 42.41 17.54
C ALA A 149 -5.46 42.66 18.22
N LEU A 150 -6.11 41.65 18.79
CA LEU A 150 -7.33 41.79 19.58
C LEU A 150 -7.11 42.64 20.81
N ILE A 151 -6.04 42.39 21.58
CA ILE A 151 -5.70 43.19 22.78
C ILE A 151 -5.41 44.65 22.41
N ALA A 152 -4.65 44.87 21.33
CA ALA A 152 -4.30 46.22 20.87
C ALA A 152 -5.51 47.01 20.36
N SER A 153 -6.55 46.35 19.87
CA SER A 153 -7.82 46.97 19.44
C SER A 153 -8.83 47.17 20.60
N ALA A 154 -8.66 46.46 21.71
CA ALA A 154 -9.51 46.54 22.86
C ALA A 154 -9.44 47.97 23.50
N GLY A 155 -10.57 48.54 23.81
CA GLY A 155 -10.68 49.87 24.39
C GLY A 155 -10.60 51.05 23.39
N ARG A 156 -10.43 50.79 22.10
CA ARG A 156 -10.47 51.82 21.07
C ARG A 156 -11.85 51.82 20.39
N HIS A 157 -12.59 52.90 20.49
CA HIS A 157 -13.94 53.04 19.92
C HIS A 157 -13.94 53.62 18.49
N SER A 158 -12.94 53.32 17.70
CA SER A 158 -12.86 53.75 16.31
C SER A 158 -13.29 52.62 15.35
N GLU A 159 -13.84 52.97 14.19
CA GLU A 159 -14.26 52.00 13.16
C GLU A 159 -13.07 51.14 12.71
N GLY A 160 -11.84 51.70 12.61
CA GLY A 160 -10.64 50.99 12.30
C GLY A 160 -10.26 49.94 13.36
N ALA A 161 -10.41 50.25 14.65
CA ALA A 161 -10.15 49.30 15.73
C ALA A 161 -11.13 48.13 15.70
N TRP A 162 -12.40 48.36 15.39
CA TRP A 162 -13.42 47.31 15.28
C TRP A 162 -13.15 46.37 14.12
N ARG A 163 -12.81 46.92 12.96
CA ARG A 163 -12.38 46.12 11.78
C ARG A 163 -11.14 45.26 12.06
N THR A 164 -10.15 45.84 12.76
CA THR A 164 -8.93 45.09 13.16
C THR A 164 -9.27 43.93 14.09
N ALA A 165 -10.16 44.14 15.07
CA ALA A 165 -10.59 43.09 15.97
C ALA A 165 -11.31 41.95 15.24
N GLN A 166 -12.23 42.28 14.33
CA GLN A 166 -12.96 41.28 13.55
C GLN A 166 -12.03 40.44 12.65
N VAL A 167 -11.06 41.05 11.97
CA VAL A 167 -10.06 40.33 11.18
C VAL A 167 -9.19 39.45 12.06
N ALA A 168 -8.73 39.97 13.21
CA ALA A 168 -7.89 39.22 14.14
C ALA A 168 -8.63 38.00 14.72
N GLU A 169 -9.89 38.13 15.08
CA GLU A 169 -10.74 37.02 15.53
C GLU A 169 -10.88 35.94 14.44
N THR A 170 -11.16 36.35 13.20
CA THR A 170 -11.26 35.44 12.07
C THR A 170 -9.95 34.69 11.86
N VAL A 171 -8.78 35.34 11.92
CA VAL A 171 -7.47 34.72 11.79
C VAL A 171 -7.23 33.68 12.89
N VAL A 172 -7.58 33.98 14.13
CA VAL A 172 -7.45 33.04 15.26
C VAL A 172 -8.34 31.80 15.04
N GLN A 173 -9.59 31.99 14.65
CA GLN A 173 -10.54 30.90 14.39
C GLN A 173 -10.03 30.02 13.25
N VAL A 174 -9.61 30.59 12.13
CA VAL A 174 -9.06 29.85 10.99
C VAL A 174 -7.78 29.08 11.38
N ALA A 175 -6.90 29.68 12.17
CA ALA A 175 -5.69 29.00 12.64
C ALA A 175 -6.00 27.84 13.58
N GLN A 176 -7.02 27.95 14.43
CA GLN A 176 -7.47 26.83 15.28
C GLN A 176 -8.06 25.68 14.49
N VAL A 177 -8.95 25.96 13.52
CA VAL A 177 -9.52 24.93 12.63
C VAL A 177 -8.41 24.26 11.82
N LYS A 178 -7.51 25.04 11.24
CA LYS A 178 -6.36 24.51 10.50
C LYS A 178 -5.48 23.60 11.37
N ARG A 179 -5.23 23.97 12.63
CA ARG A 179 -4.48 23.14 13.58
C ARG A 179 -5.13 21.77 13.77
N ILE A 180 -6.45 21.70 13.92
CA ILE A 180 -7.19 20.44 14.08
C ILE A 180 -7.04 19.59 12.82
N ILE A 181 -7.22 20.17 11.64
CA ILE A 181 -7.09 19.48 10.36
C ILE A 181 -5.66 18.94 10.17
N ASP A 182 -4.64 19.78 10.43
CA ASP A 182 -3.24 19.38 10.28
C ASP A 182 -2.89 18.21 11.22
N HIS A 183 -3.37 18.23 12.47
CA HIS A 183 -3.19 17.12 13.42
C HIS A 183 -3.91 15.85 12.98
N THR A 184 -5.17 15.93 12.58
CA THR A 184 -5.95 14.77 12.14
C THR A 184 -5.28 14.11 10.92
N ASN A 185 -4.88 14.91 9.93
CA ASN A 185 -4.20 14.43 8.74
C ASN A 185 -2.83 13.80 9.07
N TYR A 186 -2.10 14.40 10.01
CA TYR A 186 -0.81 13.85 10.45
C TYR A 186 -1.00 12.47 11.08
N TYR A 187 -1.87 12.32 12.07
CA TYR A 187 -2.06 11.04 12.74
C TYR A 187 -2.59 9.96 11.80
N SER A 188 -3.55 10.28 10.93
CA SER A 188 -4.06 9.32 9.95
C SER A 188 -2.97 8.81 9.00
N ARG A 189 -2.07 9.70 8.56
CA ARG A 189 -0.93 9.32 7.70
C ARG A 189 0.12 8.52 8.46
N MET A 190 0.45 8.92 9.68
CA MET A 190 1.41 8.19 10.52
C MET A 190 0.91 6.78 10.83
N ASP A 191 -0.37 6.61 11.15
CA ASP A 191 -0.96 5.29 11.37
C ASP A 191 -0.92 4.41 10.11
N ALA A 192 -1.18 5.00 8.93
CA ALA A 192 -1.06 4.27 7.67
C ALA A 192 0.39 3.85 7.40
N LEU A 193 1.36 4.75 7.60
CA LEU A 193 2.79 4.46 7.42
C LEU A 193 3.28 3.41 8.43
N ASN A 194 2.84 3.47 9.69
CA ASN A 194 3.18 2.48 10.71
C ASN A 194 2.64 1.09 10.33
N ARG A 195 1.37 0.99 9.91
CA ARG A 195 0.81 -0.29 9.44
C ARG A 195 1.55 -0.84 8.23
N ALA A 196 1.86 0.01 7.25
CA ALA A 196 2.66 -0.39 6.11
C ALA A 196 4.06 -0.86 6.55
N GLY A 197 4.74 -0.10 7.43
CA GLY A 197 6.03 -0.45 7.98
C GLY A 197 6.04 -1.80 8.69
N GLN A 198 4.98 -2.13 9.43
CA GLN A 198 4.84 -3.44 10.07
C GLN A 198 4.80 -4.57 9.05
N VAL A 199 3.98 -4.45 7.98
CA VAL A 199 3.90 -5.46 6.91
C VAL A 199 5.26 -5.66 6.24
N TRP A 200 5.95 -4.58 5.89
CA TRP A 200 7.26 -4.66 5.24
C TRP A 200 8.40 -5.11 6.16
N SER A 201 8.24 -5.06 7.49
CA SER A 201 9.23 -5.52 8.47
C SER A 201 9.05 -6.97 8.92
N GLN A 202 7.90 -7.61 8.60
CA GLN A 202 7.64 -9.02 8.93
C GLN A 202 8.58 -9.97 8.17
N GLU A 203 8.36 -11.27 8.28
CA GLU A 203 9.14 -12.33 7.62
C GLU A 203 8.98 -12.28 6.10
N ASN A 204 9.60 -11.29 5.48
CA ASN A 204 9.60 -11.10 4.05
C ASN A 204 10.88 -11.66 3.44
N PHE A 205 10.75 -12.15 2.20
CA PHE A 205 11.88 -12.61 1.42
C PHE A 205 12.82 -11.42 1.15
N ARG A 206 14.12 -11.58 1.48
CA ARG A 206 15.14 -10.54 1.32
C ARG A 206 16.33 -11.10 0.58
N THR A 207 17.08 -10.20 -0.05
CA THR A 207 18.35 -10.58 -0.68
C THR A 207 19.30 -11.16 0.36
N THR A 208 19.68 -12.42 0.16
CA THR A 208 20.61 -13.16 1.02
C THR A 208 21.36 -14.24 0.25
N THR A 209 22.42 -14.76 0.87
CA THR A 209 23.15 -15.91 0.32
C THR A 209 22.84 -17.14 1.18
N LEU A 210 22.20 -18.13 0.55
CA LEU A 210 21.91 -19.42 1.17
C LEU A 210 23.18 -20.29 1.15
N ALA A 211 23.55 -20.81 2.30
CA ALA A 211 24.57 -21.84 2.38
C ALA A 211 24.08 -23.13 1.69
N PRO A 212 24.99 -24.04 1.31
CA PRO A 212 24.61 -25.38 0.85
C PRO A 212 23.63 -26.07 1.80
N HIS A 213 22.63 -26.73 1.24
CA HIS A 213 21.60 -27.52 1.94
C HIS A 213 20.79 -26.71 2.96
N THR A 214 20.59 -25.40 2.70
CA THR A 214 19.69 -24.53 3.49
C THR A 214 18.57 -23.98 2.65
N SER A 215 17.53 -23.46 3.32
CA SER A 215 16.41 -22.78 2.66
C SER A 215 16.14 -21.41 3.27
N MET A 216 15.44 -20.58 2.53
CA MET A 216 14.86 -19.33 3.00
C MET A 216 13.40 -19.26 2.56
N ARG A 217 12.51 -18.91 3.51
CA ARG A 217 11.11 -18.66 3.27
C ARG A 217 10.75 -17.22 3.60
N GLY A 218 9.82 -16.66 2.83
CA GLY A 218 9.28 -15.33 3.11
C GLY A 218 8.31 -14.83 2.06
N GLY A 219 7.65 -13.71 2.37
CA GLY A 219 6.71 -13.04 1.47
C GLY A 219 7.43 -12.30 0.34
N VAL A 220 7.09 -12.60 -0.91
CA VAL A 220 7.53 -11.86 -2.10
C VAL A 220 6.37 -10.99 -2.58
N PHE A 221 6.63 -9.69 -2.70
CA PHE A 221 5.65 -8.68 -3.13
C PHE A 221 5.86 -8.33 -4.59
N LEU A 222 4.84 -8.53 -5.40
CA LEU A 222 4.88 -8.31 -6.85
C LEU A 222 3.72 -7.42 -7.27
N GLU A 223 3.99 -6.38 -8.04
CA GLU A 223 2.94 -5.50 -8.55
C GLU A 223 1.95 -6.29 -9.41
N THR A 224 0.65 -5.98 -9.29
CA THR A 224 -0.41 -6.71 -9.99
C THR A 224 -1.05 -5.86 -11.07
N ASN A 225 -1.72 -6.53 -12.01
CA ASN A 225 -2.53 -5.89 -13.03
C ASN A 225 -3.96 -6.42 -12.97
N SER A 226 -4.93 -5.53 -12.69
CA SER A 226 -6.34 -5.92 -12.55
C SER A 226 -6.97 -6.44 -13.85
N ARG A 227 -6.35 -6.19 -15.01
CA ARG A 227 -6.80 -6.71 -16.30
C ARG A 227 -6.31 -8.13 -16.58
N ALA A 228 -5.37 -8.64 -15.77
CA ALA A 228 -4.85 -9.97 -15.93
C ALA A 228 -5.91 -11.02 -15.60
N LYS A 229 -6.04 -12.02 -16.45
CA LYS A 229 -6.83 -13.24 -16.17
C LYS A 229 -5.92 -14.36 -15.68
N PHE A 230 -4.72 -14.40 -16.21
CA PHE A 230 -3.64 -15.31 -15.81
C PHE A 230 -2.40 -14.51 -15.46
N ALA A 231 -1.54 -15.11 -14.68
CA ALA A 231 -0.23 -14.58 -14.38
C ALA A 231 0.77 -15.70 -14.16
N GLU A 232 1.96 -15.51 -14.66
CA GLU A 232 3.06 -16.42 -14.42
C GLU A 232 4.02 -15.82 -13.39
N LEU A 233 4.22 -16.51 -12.27
CA LEU A 233 5.28 -16.23 -11.33
C LEU A 233 6.54 -16.94 -11.81
N LYS A 234 7.54 -16.18 -12.25
CA LYS A 234 8.85 -16.68 -12.65
C LYS A 234 9.87 -16.43 -11.56
N TYR A 235 10.77 -17.40 -11.38
CA TYR A 235 11.96 -17.23 -10.56
C TYR A 235 13.19 -17.59 -11.39
N LEU A 236 14.13 -16.64 -11.49
CA LEU A 236 15.36 -16.76 -12.25
C LEU A 236 16.56 -16.55 -11.33
N TYR A 237 17.19 -17.63 -10.90
CA TYR A 237 18.36 -17.58 -10.02
C TYR A 237 19.71 -17.50 -10.74
N SER A 238 19.71 -17.71 -12.05
CA SER A 238 20.90 -17.58 -12.91
C SER A 238 20.47 -17.30 -14.34
N LEU A 239 21.22 -16.44 -15.05
CA LEU A 239 20.96 -16.16 -16.47
C LEU A 239 21.27 -17.33 -17.40
N GLU A 240 22.02 -18.32 -16.93
CA GLU A 240 22.41 -19.52 -17.69
C GLU A 240 21.43 -20.69 -17.52
N LYS A 241 20.43 -20.52 -16.62
CA LYS A 241 19.49 -21.58 -16.25
C LYS A 241 18.09 -21.24 -16.71
N GLU A 242 17.30 -22.29 -16.96
CA GLU A 242 15.87 -22.11 -17.22
C GLU A 242 15.16 -21.57 -15.97
N PRO A 243 14.28 -20.57 -16.12
CA PRO A 243 13.51 -20.05 -15.01
C PRO A 243 12.48 -21.08 -14.52
N PHE A 244 12.23 -21.08 -13.23
CA PHE A 244 11.03 -21.71 -12.68
C PHE A 244 9.81 -20.89 -13.11
N GLY A 245 8.72 -21.55 -13.48
CA GLY A 245 7.50 -20.89 -13.91
C GLY A 245 6.27 -21.51 -13.25
N PHE A 246 5.47 -20.70 -12.57
CA PHE A 246 4.25 -21.11 -11.91
C PHE A 246 3.09 -20.32 -12.48
N MET A 247 2.13 -20.98 -13.10
CA MET A 247 0.97 -20.35 -13.70
C MET A 247 -0.18 -20.25 -12.68
N PHE A 248 -0.75 -19.05 -12.56
CA PHE A 248 -1.90 -18.78 -11.70
C PHE A 248 -3.05 -18.16 -12.51
N GLU A 249 -4.28 -18.57 -12.20
CA GLU A 249 -5.49 -17.90 -12.64
C GLU A 249 -5.88 -16.83 -11.60
N GLN A 250 -6.16 -15.62 -12.07
CA GLN A 250 -6.56 -14.47 -11.24
C GLN A 250 -8.05 -14.18 -11.41
N TRP A 251 -8.76 -13.94 -10.31
CA TRP A 251 -10.12 -13.42 -10.32
C TRP A 251 -10.38 -12.50 -9.14
N PHE A 252 -11.49 -11.76 -9.22
CA PHE A 252 -11.93 -10.86 -8.17
C PHE A 252 -13.24 -11.38 -7.57
N GLN A 253 -13.27 -11.51 -6.27
CA GLN A 253 -14.45 -11.89 -5.51
C GLN A 253 -15.01 -10.66 -4.79
N ASN A 254 -16.27 -10.33 -5.01
CA ASN A 254 -16.97 -9.29 -4.26
C ASN A 254 -17.37 -9.84 -2.90
N ARG A 255 -17.03 -9.12 -1.84
CA ARG A 255 -17.49 -9.37 -0.48
C ARG A 255 -18.63 -8.44 -0.12
#